data_95ace5d4f9c6d23f338e74730d188128
#
_entry.id   95ace5d4f9c6d23f338e74730d188128
#
_cell.length_a   1.000
_cell.length_b   1.000
_cell.length_c   1.000
_cell.angle_alpha   90.00
_cell.angle_beta   90.00
_cell.angle_gamma   90.00
#
_symmetry.space_group_name_H-M   'P 1'
#
loop_
_entity.id
_entity.type
_entity.pdbx_description
1 polymer ?
#
loop_
_entity_poly.entity_id
_entity_poly.type
_entity_poly.pdbx_seq_one_letter_code
_entity_poly.pdbx_strand_id
1 'polypeptide(L)' 'MDIKLKIGQRIRELRKELAISQESLAYKAEVDRTYITDVENGRRNVSVEILERIIIALEVSISEFFNAKEFKK' A
#
# COMPACT_ATOMS: atom_id res chain seq x y z
N MET A 1 -2.76 -7.05 -15.77
CA MET A 1 -2.70 -7.26 -14.32
C MET A 1 -3.74 -6.38 -13.62
N ASP A 2 -4.40 -6.95 -12.65
CA ASP A 2 -5.41 -6.26 -11.85
C ASP A 2 -4.79 -5.09 -11.08
N ILE A 3 -5.46 -3.95 -11.06
CA ILE A 3 -4.97 -2.76 -10.34
C ILE A 3 -4.83 -3.05 -8.84
N LYS A 4 -5.67 -3.92 -8.29
CA LYS A 4 -5.56 -4.27 -6.87
C LYS A 4 -4.24 -4.96 -6.57
N LEU A 5 -3.79 -5.84 -7.47
CA LEU A 5 -2.50 -6.51 -7.32
C LEU A 5 -1.35 -5.52 -7.46
N LYS A 6 -1.46 -4.60 -8.42
CA LYS A 6 -0.42 -3.57 -8.62
C LYS A 6 -0.26 -2.70 -7.37
N ILE A 7 -1.38 -2.25 -6.83
CA ILE A 7 -1.36 -1.42 -5.61
C ILE A 7 -0.78 -2.22 -4.45
N GLY A 8 -1.20 -3.46 -4.30
CA GLY A 8 -0.69 -4.31 -3.22
C GLY A 8 0.80 -4.53 -3.31
N GLN A 9 1.31 -4.78 -4.51
CA GLN A 9 2.75 -4.97 -4.71
C GLN A 9 3.53 -3.70 -4.38
N ARG A 10 2.99 -2.53 -4.79
CA ARG A 10 3.66 -1.26 -4.51
C ARG A 10 3.73 -0.98 -3.01
N ILE A 11 2.62 -1.24 -2.30
CA ILE A 11 2.60 -1.09 -0.85
C ILE A 11 3.66 -1.98 -0.21
N ARG A 12 3.74 -3.23 -0.64
CA ARG A 12 4.73 -4.17 -0.09
C ARG A 12 6.16 -3.69 -0.36
N GLU A 13 6.44 -3.22 -1.57
CA GLU A 13 7.77 -2.71 -1.91
C GLU A 13 8.17 -1.56 -0.99
N LEU A 14 7.28 -0.57 -0.85
CA LEU A 14 7.59 0.61 -0.04
C LEU A 14 7.67 0.26 1.43
N ARG A 15 6.83 -0.67 1.89
CA ARG A 15 6.89 -1.12 3.27
C ARG A 15 8.25 -1.77 3.58
N LYS A 16 8.75 -2.59 2.65
CA LYS A 16 10.05 -3.24 2.82
C LYS A 16 11.19 -2.25 2.77
N GLU A 17 11.10 -1.25 1.89
CA GLU A 17 12.11 -0.20 1.84
C GLU A 17 12.17 0.58 3.15
N LEU A 18 11.01 0.80 3.77
CA LEU A 18 10.91 1.48 5.05
C LEU A 18 11.26 0.56 6.22
N ALA A 19 11.40 -0.74 5.94
CA ALA A 19 11.76 -1.77 6.92
C ALA A 19 10.74 -1.87 8.06
N ILE A 20 9.45 -1.78 7.75
CA ILE A 20 8.40 -1.94 8.75
C ILE A 20 7.54 -3.17 8.42
N SER A 21 6.92 -3.72 9.47
CA SER A 21 6.04 -4.87 9.35
C SER A 21 4.66 -4.45 8.85
N GLN A 22 3.85 -5.44 8.43
CA GLN A 22 2.45 -5.18 8.11
C GLN A 22 1.72 -4.60 9.32
N GLU A 23 2.00 -5.10 10.50
CA GLU A 23 1.37 -4.63 11.72
C GLU A 23 1.72 -3.16 11.98
N SER A 24 2.98 -2.80 11.81
CA SER A 24 3.42 -1.43 12.00
C SER A 24 2.74 -0.49 11.00
N LEU A 25 2.68 -0.92 9.73
CA LEU A 25 2.01 -0.11 8.71
C LEU A 25 0.53 0.07 9.04
N ALA A 26 -0.13 -1.01 9.45
CA ALA A 26 -1.55 -0.97 9.82
C ALA A 26 -1.77 0.03 10.97
N TYR A 27 -0.92 0.00 11.97
CA TYR A 27 -1.00 0.92 13.10
C TYR A 27 -0.85 2.38 12.62
N LYS A 28 0.16 2.63 11.80
CA LYS A 28 0.40 3.99 11.29
C LYS A 28 -0.73 4.49 10.42
N ALA A 29 -1.36 3.61 9.65
CA ALA A 29 -2.46 3.98 8.75
C ALA A 29 -3.82 3.92 9.46
N GLU A 30 -3.85 3.46 10.71
CA GLU A 30 -5.07 3.33 11.51
C GLU A 30 -6.08 2.38 10.88
N VAL A 31 -5.59 1.23 10.42
CA VAL A 31 -6.43 0.16 9.89
C VAL A 31 -6.01 -1.17 10.52
N ASP A 32 -6.84 -2.19 10.37
CA ASP A 32 -6.50 -3.52 10.86
C ASP A 32 -5.37 -4.14 10.07
N ARG A 33 -4.53 -4.94 10.74
CA ARG A 33 -3.46 -5.67 10.07
C ARG A 33 -4.02 -6.59 8.97
N THR A 34 -5.16 -7.22 9.23
CA THR A 34 -5.79 -8.09 8.24
C THR A 34 -6.13 -7.32 6.97
N TYR A 35 -6.53 -6.06 7.11
CA TYR A 35 -6.81 -5.20 5.97
C TYR A 35 -5.55 -5.01 5.13
N ILE A 36 -4.43 -4.70 5.79
CA ILE A 36 -3.15 -4.52 5.07
C ILE A 36 -2.75 -5.81 4.36
N THR A 37 -2.89 -6.95 5.03
CA THR A 37 -2.57 -8.24 4.42
C THR A 37 -3.40 -8.46 3.15
N ASP A 38 -4.70 -8.20 3.23
CA ASP A 38 -5.59 -8.39 2.09
C ASP A 38 -5.26 -7.43 0.95
N VAL A 39 -4.94 -6.17 1.27
CA VAL A 39 -4.59 -5.18 0.25
C VAL A 39 -3.30 -5.60 -0.45
N GLU A 40 -2.29 -6.03 0.32
CA GLU A 40 -1.00 -6.44 -0.26
C GLU A 40 -1.16 -7.66 -1.17
N ASN A 41 -2.15 -8.50 -0.90
CA ASN A 41 -2.39 -9.70 -1.69
C ASN A 41 -3.41 -9.49 -2.81
N GLY A 42 -3.86 -8.26 -3.01
CA GLY A 42 -4.78 -7.93 -4.10
C GLY A 42 -6.19 -8.43 -3.88
N ARG A 43 -6.58 -8.69 -2.64
CA ARG A 43 -7.90 -9.24 -2.31
C ARG A 43 -8.91 -8.18 -1.91
N ARG A 44 -8.50 -6.93 -1.79
CA ARG A 44 -9.36 -5.88 -1.28
C ARG A 44 -9.42 -4.72 -2.25
N ASN A 45 -10.63 -4.24 -2.45
CA ASN A 45 -10.87 -3.04 -3.25
C ASN A 45 -10.73 -1.83 -2.31
N VAL A 46 -9.49 -1.33 -2.17
CA VAL A 46 -9.19 -0.30 -1.19
C VAL A 46 -9.84 1.02 -1.61
N SER A 47 -10.48 1.72 -0.65
CA SER A 47 -11.04 3.03 -0.93
C SER A 47 -9.92 4.06 -1.13
N VAL A 48 -10.25 5.13 -1.86
CA VAL A 48 -9.27 6.18 -2.13
C VAL A 48 -8.78 6.80 -0.82
N GLU A 49 -9.67 7.01 0.12
CA GLU A 49 -9.30 7.63 1.40
C GLU A 49 -8.37 6.75 2.21
N ILE A 50 -8.65 5.45 2.26
CA ILE A 50 -7.78 4.54 3.00
C ILE A 50 -6.45 4.39 2.30
N LEU A 51 -6.45 4.35 0.97
CA LEU A 51 -5.21 4.29 0.21
C LEU A 51 -4.33 5.51 0.52
N GLU A 52 -4.93 6.69 0.61
CA GLU A 52 -4.19 7.90 0.97
C GLU A 52 -3.54 7.75 2.34
N ARG A 53 -4.29 7.22 3.32
CA ARG A 53 -3.75 7.00 4.67
C ARG A 53 -2.56 6.05 4.64
N ILE A 54 -2.64 5.00 3.83
CA ILE A 54 -1.55 4.04 3.70
C ILE A 54 -0.33 4.70 3.06
N ILE A 55 -0.55 5.49 2.01
CA ILE A 55 0.55 6.19 1.33
C ILE A 55 1.26 7.14 2.29
N ILE A 56 0.49 7.90 3.07
CA ILE A 56 1.08 8.80 4.07
C ILE A 56 1.89 8.01 5.09
N ALA A 57 1.34 6.88 5.54
CA ALA A 57 2.04 6.02 6.51
C ALA A 57 3.33 5.44 5.94
N LEU A 58 3.41 5.29 4.62
CA LEU A 58 4.63 4.82 3.95
C LEU A 58 5.65 5.95 3.72
N GLU A 59 5.29 7.18 4.09
CA GLU A 59 6.18 8.34 4.05
C GLU A 59 6.60 8.72 2.63
N VAL A 60 5.69 8.54 1.68
CA VAL A 60 5.90 8.97 0.29
C VAL A 60 4.73 9.83 -0.16
N SER A 61 4.94 10.59 -1.23
CA SER A 61 3.85 11.36 -1.84
C SER A 61 2.99 10.45 -2.72
N ILE A 62 1.79 10.91 -3.04
CA ILE A 62 0.93 10.18 -3.96
C ILE A 62 1.62 10.00 -5.32
N SER A 63 2.27 11.06 -5.80
CA SER A 63 3.01 11.01 -7.05
C SER A 63 4.11 9.96 -7.01
N GLU A 64 4.87 9.93 -5.92
CA GLU A 64 5.95 8.97 -5.75
C GLU A 64 5.42 7.54 -5.67
N PHE A 65 4.30 7.36 -4.97
CA PHE A 65 3.69 6.04 -4.85
C PHE A 65 3.39 5.43 -6.22
N PHE A 66 2.80 6.22 -7.11
CA PHE A 66 2.41 5.72 -8.43
C PHE A 66 3.52 5.82 -9.47
N ASN A 67 4.68 6.34 -9.12
CA ASN A 67 5.82 6.40 -10.04
C ASN A 67 6.62 5.11 -9.94
N ALA A 68 6.03 4.03 -10.41
CA ALA A 68 6.63 2.70 -10.33
C ALA A 68 6.29 1.91 -11.58
N LYS A 69 7.12 0.93 -11.89
CA LYS A 69 6.95 0.14 -13.12
C LYS A 69 5.61 -0.59 -13.17
N GLU A 70 5.05 -0.93 -12.01
CA GLU A 70 3.76 -1.61 -11.95
C GLU A 70 2.64 -0.81 -12.60
N PHE A 71 2.76 0.53 -12.63
CA PHE A 71 1.71 1.42 -13.12
C PHE A 71 2.01 1.97 -14.50
N LYS A 72 3.17 1.65 -15.06
CA LYS A 72 3.56 2.14 -16.40
C LYS A 72 3.24 1.08 -17.44
N LYS A 73 2.88 1.54 -18.63
CA LYS A 73 2.61 0.64 -19.74
C LYS A 73 3.91 0.19 -20.38
#